data_ff55c2324f2fcde9f02cea9c835afc9f
#
_entry.id   ff55c2324f2fcde9f02cea9c835afc9f
#
_cell.length_a   1.000
_cell.length_b   1.000
_cell.length_c   1.000
_cell.angle_alpha   90.00
_cell.angle_beta   90.00
_cell.angle_gamma   90.00
#
_symmetry.space_group_name_H-M   'P 1'
#
loop_
_entity.id
_entity.type
_entity.pdbx_description
1 polymer ?
#
loop_
_entity_poly.entity_id
_entity_poly.type
_entity_poly.pdbx_seq_one_letter_code
_entity_poly.pdbx_strand_id
1 'polypeptide(L)'
;MRRGLWSSFLVPPGLWLTAFYLVPLGLIVAASFGSVDFLGRVIYAWPFAGWDLSNYHTVLSSAYLPAFFRSLGFAVLTTGLCLLVGYPVAYVIARYGGRVRHLLVVLLVLPWFVDYLIRIYAWIVLLGDNGVVNGWLGDLGMHGDPPVQFLGTWWAVVGGLFYSYFPFMVLPIFAAVDRMDSSLVEAGKDLYGTPWQTFRHVTFPATFQGVVAGVVLVFLPAAGDFANSEFLGSPGTAMIGNVINQTFNAGGYVPLGGTLTVCFMAAIAVFMVFYLRSAARASREGAM
;
A
#
# COMPACT_ATOMS: atom_id res chain seq x y z
N MET A 1 12.76 32.11 -28.30
CA MET A 1 13.03 32.73 -26.98
C MET A 1 12.21 32.18 -25.77
N ARG A 2 11.39 31.13 -25.89
CA ARG A 2 10.55 30.64 -24.75
C ARG A 2 11.10 29.43 -23.98
N ARG A 3 12.18 28.79 -24.40
CA ARG A 3 12.73 27.59 -23.70
C ARG A 3 13.42 27.91 -22.38
N GLY A 4 14.02 29.11 -22.22
CA GLY A 4 14.72 29.50 -21.00
C GLY A 4 13.79 29.80 -19.81
N LEU A 5 12.58 30.33 -20.04
CA LEU A 5 11.62 30.61 -18.99
C LEU A 5 11.08 29.34 -18.34
N TRP A 6 10.78 28.28 -19.13
CA TRP A 6 10.28 27.02 -18.61
C TRP A 6 11.31 26.27 -17.78
N SER A 7 12.60 26.35 -18.16
CA SER A 7 13.67 25.75 -17.35
C SER A 7 13.83 26.44 -15.99
N SER A 8 13.64 27.77 -15.91
CA SER A 8 13.73 28.51 -14.64
C SER A 8 12.59 28.12 -13.67
N PHE A 9 11.40 27.79 -14.17
CA PHE A 9 10.29 27.31 -13.33
C PHE A 9 10.50 25.87 -12.82
N LEU A 10 11.31 25.04 -13.50
CA LEU A 10 11.63 23.68 -13.06
C LEU A 10 12.76 23.63 -12.01
N VAL A 11 13.57 24.68 -11.88
CA VAL A 11 14.70 24.70 -10.95
C VAL A 11 14.26 24.61 -9.48
N PRO A 12 13.30 25.41 -8.97
CA PRO A 12 12.89 25.34 -7.55
C PRO A 12 12.34 23.95 -7.16
N PRO A 13 11.35 23.36 -7.87
CA PRO A 13 10.88 22.01 -7.54
C PRO A 13 11.95 20.94 -7.75
N GLY A 14 12.84 21.10 -8.74
CA GLY A 14 13.96 20.19 -8.96
C GLY A 14 14.97 20.22 -7.81
N LEU A 15 15.37 21.38 -7.33
CA LEU A 15 16.22 21.54 -6.14
C LEU A 15 15.56 20.95 -4.90
N TRP A 16 14.27 21.21 -4.69
CA TRP A 16 13.51 20.66 -3.58
C TRP A 16 13.51 19.12 -3.59
N LEU A 17 13.15 18.51 -4.73
CA LEU A 17 13.17 17.06 -4.88
C LEU A 17 14.57 16.47 -4.69
N THR A 18 15.60 17.13 -5.21
CA THR A 18 16.99 16.69 -5.03
C THR A 18 17.37 16.74 -3.55
N ALA A 19 17.15 17.87 -2.88
CA ALA A 19 17.60 18.07 -1.50
C ALA A 19 16.83 17.18 -0.50
N PHE A 20 15.51 17.03 -0.66
CA PHE A 20 14.66 16.37 0.34
C PHE A 20 14.26 14.94 -0.03
N TYR A 21 14.51 14.49 -1.26
CA TYR A 21 14.23 13.13 -1.67
C TYR A 21 15.48 12.38 -2.14
N LEU A 22 16.21 12.90 -3.12
CA LEU A 22 17.36 12.18 -3.68
C LEU A 22 18.55 12.13 -2.73
N VAL A 23 18.83 13.21 -1.98
CA VAL A 23 19.94 13.22 -1.01
C VAL A 23 19.68 12.24 0.14
N PRO A 24 18.54 12.25 0.86
CA PRO A 24 18.25 11.24 1.88
C PRO A 24 18.26 9.82 1.36
N LEU A 25 17.70 9.59 0.17
CA LEU A 25 17.73 8.28 -0.47
C LEU A 25 19.17 7.82 -0.77
N GLY A 26 20.00 8.72 -1.30
CA GLY A 26 21.43 8.47 -1.53
C GLY A 26 22.18 8.15 -0.24
N LEU A 27 21.86 8.82 0.88
CA LEU A 27 22.46 8.53 2.18
C LEU A 27 22.05 7.15 2.71
N ILE A 28 20.79 6.72 2.51
CA ILE A 28 20.34 5.37 2.87
C ILE A 28 21.09 4.32 2.02
N VAL A 29 21.25 4.57 0.73
CA VAL A 29 22.02 3.69 -0.15
C VAL A 29 23.49 3.67 0.26
N ALA A 30 24.11 4.80 0.56
CA ALA A 30 25.49 4.87 1.05
C ALA A 30 25.66 4.15 2.41
N ALA A 31 24.69 4.31 3.31
CA ALA A 31 24.67 3.60 4.59
C ALA A 31 24.56 2.09 4.41
N SER A 32 23.82 1.62 3.41
CA SER A 32 23.62 0.18 3.18
C SER A 32 24.92 -0.58 2.84
N PHE A 33 25.91 0.12 2.28
CA PHE A 33 27.26 -0.39 2.02
C PHE A 33 28.26 -0.02 3.12
N GLY A 34 27.80 0.69 4.16
CA GLY A 34 28.62 1.11 5.28
C GLY A 34 28.86 0.01 6.30
N SER A 35 29.78 0.29 7.21
CA SER A 35 30.07 -0.53 8.39
C SER A 35 29.95 0.31 9.66
N VAL A 36 29.99 -0.34 10.82
CA VAL A 36 29.99 0.34 12.12
C VAL A 36 31.36 0.14 12.76
N ASP A 37 31.97 1.25 13.18
CA ASP A 37 33.20 1.23 13.95
C ASP A 37 32.96 0.64 15.34
N PHE A 38 34.05 0.23 16.01
CA PHE A 38 34.01 -0.29 17.39
C PHE A 38 33.42 0.70 18.41
N LEU A 39 33.35 2.00 18.07
CA LEU A 39 32.69 3.07 18.84
C LEU A 39 31.20 3.24 18.50
N GLY A 40 30.61 2.39 17.65
CA GLY A 40 29.23 2.52 17.20
C GLY A 40 29.00 3.63 16.16
N ARG A 41 30.07 4.20 15.59
CA ARG A 41 29.95 5.23 14.56
C ARG A 41 29.73 4.61 13.18
N VAL A 42 28.74 5.13 12.44
CA VAL A 42 28.49 4.69 11.08
C VAL A 42 29.56 5.23 10.15
N ILE A 43 30.29 4.34 9.49
CA ILE A 43 31.23 4.67 8.43
C ILE A 43 30.46 4.53 7.11
N TYR A 44 30.13 5.66 6.49
CA TYR A 44 29.46 5.66 5.19
C TYR A 44 30.45 5.29 4.08
N ALA A 45 30.11 4.32 3.29
CA ALA A 45 30.86 4.00 2.07
C ALA A 45 30.54 5.03 0.97
N TRP A 46 31.42 6.01 0.76
CA TRP A 46 31.26 7.05 -0.27
C TRP A 46 32.59 7.43 -0.93
N PRO A 47 32.59 7.75 -2.23
CA PRO A 47 31.97 7.04 -3.34
C PRO A 47 32.94 5.94 -3.84
N PHE A 48 32.55 4.71 -3.81
CA PHE A 48 33.29 3.53 -4.32
C PHE A 48 34.47 3.00 -3.49
N ALA A 49 34.65 3.49 -2.25
CA ALA A 49 35.70 2.97 -1.36
C ALA A 49 35.06 2.42 -0.07
N GLY A 50 35.51 1.23 0.35
CA GLY A 50 35.07 0.61 1.61
C GLY A 50 33.67 -0.02 1.59
N TRP A 51 33.21 -0.50 0.45
CA TRP A 51 31.94 -1.18 0.33
C TRP A 51 31.97 -2.51 1.10
N ASP A 52 31.09 -2.61 2.10
CA ASP A 52 30.87 -3.84 2.86
C ASP A 52 29.54 -4.49 2.44
N LEU A 53 29.65 -5.67 1.84
CA LEU A 53 28.50 -6.47 1.40
C LEU A 53 28.02 -7.46 2.48
N SER A 54 28.64 -7.50 3.66
CA SER A 54 28.29 -8.43 4.72
C SER A 54 26.85 -8.25 5.19
N ASN A 55 26.36 -6.99 5.21
CA ASN A 55 24.98 -6.66 5.56
C ASN A 55 23.99 -7.28 4.57
N TYR A 56 24.31 -7.27 3.26
CA TYR A 56 23.46 -7.90 2.25
C TYR A 56 23.40 -9.42 2.42
N HIS A 57 24.52 -10.04 2.76
CA HIS A 57 24.55 -11.47 3.07
C HIS A 57 23.70 -11.78 4.32
N THR A 58 23.76 -10.94 5.33
CA THR A 58 22.95 -11.05 6.55
C THR A 58 21.46 -10.90 6.25
N VAL A 59 21.06 -9.93 5.43
CA VAL A 59 19.66 -9.69 5.05
C VAL A 59 19.09 -10.85 4.22
N LEU A 60 19.89 -11.42 3.34
CA LEU A 60 19.50 -12.59 2.53
C LEU A 60 19.52 -13.90 3.33
N SER A 61 20.00 -13.89 4.57
CA SER A 61 19.89 -15.02 5.47
C SER A 61 18.42 -15.25 5.89
N SER A 62 18.13 -16.43 6.43
CA SER A 62 16.76 -16.85 6.78
C SER A 62 16.05 -15.97 7.83
N ALA A 63 16.76 -15.11 8.54
CA ALA A 63 16.20 -14.34 9.65
C ALA A 63 15.20 -13.24 9.20
N TYR A 64 15.48 -12.56 8.09
CA TYR A 64 14.68 -11.41 7.62
C TYR A 64 13.69 -11.75 6.50
N LEU A 65 13.94 -12.81 5.73
CA LEU A 65 13.09 -13.25 4.64
C LEU A 65 11.61 -13.45 5.01
N PRO A 66 11.26 -14.03 6.19
CA PRO A 66 9.86 -14.18 6.57
C PRO A 66 9.11 -12.85 6.67
N ALA A 67 9.77 -11.78 7.15
CA ALA A 67 9.16 -10.45 7.23
C ALA A 67 8.94 -9.82 5.84
N PHE A 68 9.87 -10.04 4.90
CA PHE A 68 9.70 -9.63 3.50
C PHE A 68 8.48 -10.29 2.85
N PHE A 69 8.40 -11.61 2.93
CA PHE A 69 7.27 -12.36 2.35
C PHE A 69 5.95 -12.01 3.02
N ARG A 70 5.93 -11.76 4.32
CA ARG A 70 4.74 -11.33 5.06
C ARG A 70 4.26 -9.96 4.58
N SER A 71 5.17 -8.98 4.46
CA SER A 71 4.82 -7.66 3.95
C SER A 71 4.21 -7.72 2.56
N LEU A 72 4.83 -8.45 1.64
CA LEU A 72 4.30 -8.65 0.29
C LEU A 72 2.95 -9.39 0.33
N GLY A 73 2.84 -10.44 1.14
CA GLY A 73 1.61 -11.22 1.29
C GLY A 73 0.45 -10.38 1.83
N PHE A 74 0.68 -9.61 2.90
CA PHE A 74 -0.34 -8.72 3.46
C PHE A 74 -0.72 -7.59 2.50
N ALA A 75 0.25 -7.02 1.77
CA ALA A 75 -0.03 -6.02 0.76
C ALA A 75 -0.87 -6.58 -0.40
N VAL A 76 -0.54 -7.76 -0.91
CA VAL A 76 -1.32 -8.43 -1.97
C VAL A 76 -2.74 -8.75 -1.47
N LEU A 77 -2.87 -9.32 -0.26
CA LEU A 77 -4.16 -9.66 0.33
C LEU A 77 -5.01 -8.41 0.54
N THR A 78 -4.44 -7.36 1.14
CA THR A 78 -5.11 -6.06 1.33
C THR A 78 -5.55 -5.47 0.01
N THR A 79 -4.66 -5.45 -0.99
CA THR A 79 -4.97 -4.92 -2.33
C THR A 79 -6.09 -5.71 -3.00
N GLY A 80 -6.06 -7.05 -2.89
CA GLY A 80 -7.11 -7.93 -3.39
C GLY A 80 -8.47 -7.67 -2.73
N LEU A 81 -8.49 -7.53 -1.39
CA LEU A 81 -9.70 -7.19 -0.65
C LEU A 81 -10.21 -5.79 -1.00
N CYS A 82 -9.32 -4.78 -1.08
CA CYS A 82 -9.69 -3.45 -1.51
C CYS A 82 -10.28 -3.43 -2.92
N LEU A 83 -9.75 -4.23 -3.84
CA LEU A 83 -10.28 -4.35 -5.20
C LEU A 83 -11.63 -5.06 -5.21
N LEU A 84 -11.75 -6.17 -4.49
CA LEU A 84 -12.97 -6.99 -4.44
C LEU A 84 -14.17 -6.20 -3.91
N VAL A 85 -13.96 -5.41 -2.85
CA VAL A 85 -15.01 -4.59 -2.23
C VAL A 85 -15.08 -3.21 -2.89
N GLY A 86 -13.94 -2.61 -3.22
CA GLY A 86 -13.83 -1.25 -3.74
C GLY A 86 -14.39 -1.11 -5.15
N TYR A 87 -14.22 -2.11 -6.01
CA TYR A 87 -14.75 -2.05 -7.38
C TYR A 87 -16.30 -2.00 -7.39
N PRO A 88 -17.03 -2.90 -6.70
CA PRO A 88 -18.49 -2.78 -6.61
C PRO A 88 -18.95 -1.47 -5.98
N VAL A 89 -18.29 -1.01 -4.91
CA VAL A 89 -18.63 0.27 -4.26
C VAL A 89 -18.44 1.45 -5.22
N ALA A 90 -17.28 1.53 -5.90
CA ALA A 90 -17.01 2.56 -6.89
C ALA A 90 -18.03 2.55 -8.04
N TYR A 91 -18.37 1.35 -8.53
CA TYR A 91 -19.35 1.17 -9.61
C TYR A 91 -20.75 1.63 -9.20
N VAL A 92 -21.21 1.22 -8.00
CA VAL A 92 -22.51 1.62 -7.47
C VAL A 92 -22.59 3.14 -7.29
N ILE A 93 -21.56 3.75 -6.70
CA ILE A 93 -21.51 5.21 -6.50
C ILE A 93 -21.55 5.93 -7.85
N ALA A 94 -20.75 5.49 -8.84
CA ALA A 94 -20.67 6.15 -10.14
C ALA A 94 -21.96 6.01 -10.97
N ARG A 95 -22.57 4.83 -10.95
CA ARG A 95 -23.72 4.54 -11.84
C ARG A 95 -25.08 4.77 -11.21
N TYR A 96 -25.20 4.54 -9.91
CA TYR A 96 -26.48 4.63 -9.19
C TYR A 96 -26.53 5.79 -8.19
N GLY A 97 -25.41 6.46 -7.89
CA GLY A 97 -25.36 7.58 -6.94
C GLY A 97 -26.08 8.85 -7.41
N GLY A 98 -26.38 8.98 -8.70
CA GLY A 98 -27.13 10.11 -9.23
C GLY A 98 -26.57 11.47 -8.82
N ARG A 99 -27.44 12.35 -8.27
CA ARG A 99 -27.04 13.69 -7.79
C ARG A 99 -26.14 13.68 -6.57
N VAL A 100 -26.18 12.62 -5.76
CA VAL A 100 -25.42 12.53 -4.49
C VAL A 100 -24.10 11.78 -4.65
N ARG A 101 -23.72 11.35 -5.87
CA ARG A 101 -22.50 10.56 -6.10
C ARG A 101 -21.23 11.21 -5.57
N HIS A 102 -21.06 12.52 -5.73
CA HIS A 102 -19.90 13.25 -5.22
C HIS A 102 -19.91 13.34 -3.68
N LEU A 103 -21.11 13.49 -3.07
CA LEU A 103 -21.26 13.45 -1.62
C LEU A 103 -20.87 12.08 -1.06
N LEU A 104 -21.28 10.99 -1.72
CA LEU A 104 -20.91 9.62 -1.31
C LEU A 104 -19.40 9.39 -1.37
N VAL A 105 -18.74 9.92 -2.41
CA VAL A 105 -17.26 9.87 -2.50
C VAL A 105 -16.62 10.68 -1.37
N VAL A 106 -17.12 11.88 -1.07
CA VAL A 106 -16.61 12.69 0.05
C VAL A 106 -16.79 11.96 1.36
N LEU A 107 -17.96 11.38 1.63
CA LEU A 107 -18.23 10.59 2.84
C LEU A 107 -17.31 9.37 2.97
N LEU A 108 -16.98 8.71 1.85
CA LEU A 108 -16.05 7.58 1.83
C LEU A 108 -14.62 8.00 2.20
N VAL A 109 -14.20 9.19 1.76
CA VAL A 109 -12.85 9.70 2.03
C VAL A 109 -12.77 10.42 3.39
N LEU A 110 -13.89 10.91 3.91
CA LEU A 110 -13.93 11.73 5.13
C LEU A 110 -13.22 11.06 6.34
N PRO A 111 -13.37 9.76 6.61
CA PRO A 111 -12.66 9.10 7.71
C PRO A 111 -11.13 9.13 7.55
N TRP A 112 -10.63 9.27 6.32
CA TRP A 112 -9.19 9.34 6.06
C TRP A 112 -8.57 10.66 6.55
N PHE A 113 -9.34 11.74 6.69
CA PHE A 113 -8.86 13.02 7.24
C PHE A 113 -8.63 12.97 8.77
N VAL A 114 -9.09 11.93 9.46
CA VAL A 114 -8.72 11.67 10.85
C VAL A 114 -7.26 11.22 10.88
N ASP A 115 -6.50 11.70 11.87
CA ASP A 115 -5.11 11.32 12.06
C ASP A 115 -4.92 9.80 12.06
N TYR A 116 -3.81 9.37 11.46
CA TYR A 116 -3.53 7.95 11.21
C TYR A 116 -3.42 7.15 12.51
N LEU A 117 -2.73 7.68 13.52
CA LEU A 117 -2.56 7.00 14.80
C LEU A 117 -3.89 6.93 15.58
N ILE A 118 -4.70 8.00 15.55
CA ILE A 118 -6.02 8.00 16.20
C ILE A 118 -6.91 6.90 15.60
N ARG A 119 -6.85 6.68 14.30
CA ARG A 119 -7.59 5.59 13.64
C ARG A 119 -7.12 4.21 14.10
N ILE A 120 -5.82 4.02 14.24
CA ILE A 120 -5.26 2.75 14.75
C ILE A 120 -5.69 2.53 16.21
N TYR A 121 -5.63 3.55 17.06
CA TYR A 121 -6.12 3.45 18.44
C TYR A 121 -7.62 3.13 18.51
N ALA A 122 -8.42 3.70 17.61
CA ALA A 122 -9.83 3.34 17.52
C ALA A 122 -10.02 1.83 17.19
N TRP A 123 -9.21 1.28 16.29
CA TRP A 123 -9.21 -0.15 16.00
C TRP A 123 -8.79 -0.99 17.21
N ILE A 124 -7.77 -0.56 17.99
CA ILE A 124 -7.37 -1.24 19.23
C ILE A 124 -8.53 -1.29 20.22
N VAL A 125 -9.24 -0.17 20.42
CA VAL A 125 -10.40 -0.11 21.33
C VAL A 125 -11.55 -0.96 20.81
N LEU A 126 -11.81 -0.96 19.51
CA LEU A 126 -12.90 -1.75 18.92
C LEU A 126 -12.65 -3.27 18.98
N LEU A 127 -11.42 -3.69 18.66
CA LEU A 127 -11.03 -5.10 18.55
C LEU A 127 -10.42 -5.67 19.84
N GLY A 128 -10.23 -4.85 20.88
CA GLY A 128 -9.70 -5.29 22.16
C GLY A 128 -10.55 -6.37 22.82
N ASP A 129 -9.98 -7.06 23.79
CA ASP A 129 -10.64 -8.19 24.49
C ASP A 129 -11.97 -7.75 25.11
N ASN A 130 -12.01 -6.57 25.73
CA ASN A 130 -13.22 -5.92 26.26
C ASN A 130 -13.81 -4.88 25.29
N GLY A 131 -13.49 -4.98 23.99
CA GLY A 131 -13.92 -4.04 22.98
C GLY A 131 -15.37 -4.24 22.54
N VAL A 132 -15.89 -3.25 21.79
CA VAL A 132 -17.27 -3.24 21.32
C VAL A 132 -17.61 -4.49 20.50
N VAL A 133 -16.69 -4.96 19.65
CA VAL A 133 -16.90 -6.14 18.79
C VAL A 133 -17.05 -7.40 19.65
N ASN A 134 -16.18 -7.60 20.63
CA ASN A 134 -16.27 -8.75 21.54
C ASN A 134 -17.51 -8.67 22.45
N GLY A 135 -17.90 -7.45 22.87
CA GLY A 135 -19.16 -7.25 23.60
C GLY A 135 -20.38 -7.73 22.79
N TRP A 136 -20.49 -7.33 21.53
CA TRP A 136 -21.59 -7.80 20.66
C TRP A 136 -21.54 -9.31 20.39
N LEU A 137 -20.36 -9.89 20.23
CA LEU A 137 -20.23 -11.35 20.06
C LEU A 137 -20.66 -12.11 21.32
N GLY A 138 -20.34 -11.59 22.51
CA GLY A 138 -20.82 -12.12 23.78
C GLY A 138 -22.35 -12.08 23.89
N ASP A 139 -22.98 -10.95 23.50
CA ASP A 139 -24.43 -10.79 23.47
C ASP A 139 -25.12 -11.74 22.49
N LEU A 140 -24.43 -12.10 21.38
CA LEU A 140 -24.88 -13.10 20.41
C LEU A 140 -24.71 -14.56 20.88
N GLY A 141 -24.19 -14.77 22.11
CA GLY A 141 -24.02 -16.09 22.70
C GLY A 141 -22.69 -16.77 22.40
N MET A 142 -21.69 -16.06 21.88
CA MET A 142 -20.32 -16.58 21.78
C MET A 142 -19.65 -16.53 23.16
N HIS A 143 -19.39 -17.68 23.74
CA HIS A 143 -18.77 -17.79 25.06
C HIS A 143 -17.25 -17.88 24.95
N GLY A 144 -16.57 -17.12 25.79
CA GLY A 144 -15.11 -17.03 25.88
C GLY A 144 -14.72 -15.72 26.57
N ASP A 145 -13.50 -15.63 27.07
CA ASP A 145 -12.98 -14.42 27.71
C ASP A 145 -11.56 -14.13 27.17
N PRO A 146 -11.43 -13.41 26.06
CA PRO A 146 -12.49 -12.85 25.18
C PRO A 146 -13.16 -13.90 24.27
N PRO A 147 -14.40 -13.62 23.75
CA PRO A 147 -15.03 -14.49 22.74
C PRO A 147 -14.15 -14.77 21.54
N VAL A 148 -13.48 -13.75 21.01
CA VAL A 148 -12.51 -13.87 19.91
C VAL A 148 -11.31 -12.96 20.17
N GLN A 149 -10.12 -13.51 20.12
CA GLN A 149 -8.89 -12.72 20.17
C GLN A 149 -8.61 -12.15 18.79
N PHE A 150 -8.92 -10.87 18.57
CA PHE A 150 -8.66 -10.17 17.32
C PHE A 150 -7.26 -9.58 17.28
N LEU A 151 -6.87 -8.84 18.34
CA LEU A 151 -5.57 -8.20 18.41
C LEU A 151 -4.44 -9.25 18.44
N GLY A 152 -3.31 -8.88 17.85
CA GLY A 152 -2.16 -9.78 17.72
C GLY A 152 -2.28 -10.77 16.55
N THR A 153 -3.37 -10.72 15.77
CA THR A 153 -3.60 -11.62 14.65
C THR A 153 -3.35 -10.96 13.30
N TRP A 154 -3.13 -11.77 12.29
CA TRP A 154 -2.98 -11.26 10.93
C TRP A 154 -4.28 -10.63 10.36
N TRP A 155 -5.45 -11.08 10.86
CA TRP A 155 -6.75 -10.49 10.48
C TRP A 155 -6.87 -9.03 10.90
N ALA A 156 -6.45 -8.71 12.12
CA ALA A 156 -6.47 -7.35 12.62
C ALA A 156 -5.53 -6.45 11.80
N VAL A 157 -4.34 -6.95 11.46
CA VAL A 157 -3.38 -6.21 10.62
C VAL A 157 -3.96 -5.96 9.23
N VAL A 158 -4.45 -7.00 8.56
CA VAL A 158 -5.04 -6.87 7.20
C VAL A 158 -6.31 -6.02 7.23
N GLY A 159 -7.14 -6.13 8.27
CA GLY A 159 -8.32 -5.28 8.46
C GLY A 159 -7.97 -3.80 8.63
N GLY A 160 -6.95 -3.49 9.42
CA GLY A 160 -6.43 -2.14 9.60
C GLY A 160 -5.86 -1.56 8.30
N LEU A 161 -5.06 -2.36 7.56
CA LEU A 161 -4.54 -2.00 6.24
C LEU A 161 -5.68 -1.77 5.24
N PHE A 162 -6.66 -2.67 5.18
CA PHE A 162 -7.83 -2.54 4.32
C PHE A 162 -8.56 -1.23 4.57
N TYR A 163 -8.90 -0.95 5.82
CA TYR A 163 -9.58 0.30 6.19
C TYR A 163 -8.75 1.54 5.82
N SER A 164 -7.44 1.49 6.09
CA SER A 164 -6.54 2.63 5.85
C SER A 164 -6.37 2.96 4.37
N TYR A 165 -6.36 1.94 3.50
CA TYR A 165 -6.06 2.12 2.07
C TYR A 165 -7.27 1.95 1.14
N PHE A 166 -8.42 1.59 1.65
CA PHE A 166 -9.66 1.40 0.88
C PHE A 166 -10.05 2.59 -0.01
N PRO A 167 -10.02 3.85 0.46
CA PRO A 167 -10.34 5.00 -0.38
C PRO A 167 -9.43 5.14 -1.60
N PHE A 168 -8.16 4.77 -1.49
CA PHE A 168 -7.20 4.84 -2.60
C PHE A 168 -7.47 3.83 -3.71
N MET A 169 -8.20 2.76 -3.42
CA MET A 169 -8.70 1.85 -4.45
C MET A 169 -9.97 2.39 -5.10
N VAL A 170 -10.90 2.90 -4.29
CA VAL A 170 -12.22 3.33 -4.78
C VAL A 170 -12.13 4.56 -5.68
N LEU A 171 -11.30 5.55 -5.31
CA LEU A 171 -11.22 6.83 -6.02
C LEU A 171 -10.83 6.70 -7.51
N PRO A 172 -9.74 6.02 -7.90
CA PRO A 172 -9.37 5.90 -9.31
C PRO A 172 -10.34 5.03 -10.10
N ILE A 173 -10.92 4.00 -9.47
CA ILE A 173 -11.95 3.17 -10.10
C ILE A 173 -13.22 3.99 -10.32
N PHE A 174 -13.68 4.74 -9.32
CA PHE A 174 -14.80 5.66 -9.44
C PHE A 174 -14.60 6.64 -10.61
N ALA A 175 -13.43 7.29 -10.66
CA ALA A 175 -13.12 8.23 -11.73
C ALA A 175 -13.11 7.60 -13.12
N ALA A 176 -12.69 6.33 -13.24
CA ALA A 176 -12.70 5.60 -14.50
C ALA A 176 -14.13 5.22 -14.91
N VAL A 177 -14.94 4.74 -13.96
CA VAL A 177 -16.35 4.37 -14.20
C VAL A 177 -17.21 5.60 -14.50
N ASP A 178 -16.99 6.72 -13.81
CA ASP A 178 -17.74 7.96 -13.99
C ASP A 178 -17.51 8.61 -15.36
N ARG A 179 -16.32 8.45 -15.93
CA ARG A 179 -15.95 8.95 -17.26
C ARG A 179 -16.39 8.02 -18.40
N MET A 180 -16.74 6.77 -18.10
CA MET A 180 -17.13 5.79 -19.11
C MET A 180 -18.50 6.13 -19.69
N ASP A 181 -18.62 6.18 -21.02
CA ASP A 181 -19.90 6.44 -21.72
C ASP A 181 -20.92 5.33 -21.39
N SER A 182 -22.13 5.75 -21.02
CA SER A 182 -23.23 4.82 -20.72
C SER A 182 -23.68 4.03 -21.95
N SER A 183 -23.55 4.61 -23.14
CA SER A 183 -23.87 3.95 -24.40
C SER A 183 -23.10 2.66 -24.63
N LEU A 184 -21.84 2.58 -24.13
CA LEU A 184 -21.04 1.35 -24.19
C LEU A 184 -21.66 0.22 -23.39
N VAL A 185 -22.24 0.52 -22.22
CA VAL A 185 -22.91 -0.49 -21.38
C VAL A 185 -24.24 -0.92 -22.00
N GLU A 186 -24.97 0.01 -22.60
CA GLU A 186 -26.24 -0.28 -23.31
C GLU A 186 -25.98 -1.17 -24.51
N ALA A 187 -25.04 -0.79 -25.39
CA ALA A 187 -24.63 -1.62 -26.53
C ALA A 187 -24.10 -3.00 -26.09
N GLY A 188 -23.36 -3.05 -24.96
CA GLY A 188 -22.90 -4.31 -24.40
C GLY A 188 -24.03 -5.21 -23.92
N LYS A 189 -25.12 -4.67 -23.37
CA LYS A 189 -26.30 -5.43 -23.00
C LYS A 189 -27.01 -6.01 -24.21
N ASP A 190 -27.07 -5.25 -25.28
CA ASP A 190 -27.70 -5.70 -26.54
C ASP A 190 -26.88 -6.83 -27.18
N LEU A 191 -25.56 -6.75 -27.13
CA LEU A 191 -24.67 -7.75 -27.74
C LEU A 191 -24.52 -9.03 -26.89
N TYR A 192 -24.41 -8.92 -25.57
CA TYR A 192 -24.06 -10.04 -24.68
C TYR A 192 -25.24 -10.57 -23.87
N GLY A 193 -26.33 -9.83 -23.75
CA GLY A 193 -27.58 -10.27 -23.09
C GLY A 193 -27.53 -10.45 -21.58
N THR A 194 -26.35 -10.73 -20.97
CA THR A 194 -26.23 -10.89 -19.52
C THR A 194 -25.39 -9.78 -18.88
N PRO A 195 -25.78 -9.29 -17.67
CA PRO A 195 -25.02 -8.24 -16.96
C PRO A 195 -23.57 -8.63 -16.67
N TRP A 196 -23.30 -9.91 -16.39
CA TRP A 196 -21.94 -10.40 -16.12
C TRP A 196 -21.06 -10.39 -17.36
N GLN A 197 -21.60 -10.76 -18.51
CA GLN A 197 -20.88 -10.71 -19.78
C GLN A 197 -20.59 -9.26 -20.20
N THR A 198 -21.56 -8.36 -20.08
CA THR A 198 -21.36 -6.92 -20.30
C THR A 198 -20.30 -6.35 -19.36
N PHE A 199 -20.33 -6.74 -18.08
CA PHE A 199 -19.30 -6.35 -17.12
C PHE A 199 -17.91 -6.81 -17.56
N ARG A 200 -17.76 -8.10 -17.87
CA ARG A 200 -16.44 -8.70 -18.18
C ARG A 200 -15.85 -8.19 -19.49
N HIS A 201 -16.68 -7.98 -20.53
CA HIS A 201 -16.20 -7.66 -21.88
C HIS A 201 -16.24 -6.16 -22.21
N VAL A 202 -17.02 -5.37 -21.49
CA VAL A 202 -17.18 -3.93 -21.76
C VAL A 202 -16.72 -3.10 -20.57
N THR A 203 -17.38 -3.25 -19.41
CA THR A 203 -17.17 -2.36 -18.28
C THR A 203 -15.77 -2.51 -17.68
N PHE A 204 -15.35 -3.72 -17.38
CA PHE A 204 -14.06 -3.99 -16.74
C PHE A 204 -12.88 -3.57 -17.63
N PRO A 205 -12.80 -3.92 -18.92
CA PRO A 205 -11.75 -3.44 -19.82
C PRO A 205 -11.72 -1.92 -19.96
N ALA A 206 -12.89 -1.26 -20.09
CA ALA A 206 -12.98 0.19 -20.21
C ALA A 206 -12.51 0.94 -18.93
N THR A 207 -12.63 0.31 -17.77
CA THR A 207 -12.23 0.89 -16.46
C THR A 207 -10.91 0.33 -15.92
N PHE A 208 -10.25 -0.55 -16.68
CA PHE A 208 -9.04 -1.26 -16.26
C PHE A 208 -7.90 -0.32 -15.82
N GLN A 209 -7.74 0.83 -16.46
CA GLN A 209 -6.73 1.82 -16.05
C GLN A 209 -6.98 2.36 -14.63
N GLY A 210 -8.26 2.52 -14.24
CA GLY A 210 -8.61 2.88 -12.86
C GLY A 210 -8.22 1.79 -11.85
N VAL A 211 -8.42 0.52 -12.23
CA VAL A 211 -7.98 -0.63 -11.41
C VAL A 211 -6.46 -0.64 -11.26
N VAL A 212 -5.72 -0.46 -12.36
CA VAL A 212 -4.25 -0.42 -12.32
C VAL A 212 -3.76 0.69 -11.40
N ALA A 213 -4.33 1.89 -11.50
CA ALA A 213 -3.97 3.00 -10.64
C ALA A 213 -4.31 2.70 -9.16
N GLY A 214 -5.49 2.15 -8.88
CA GLY A 214 -5.91 1.76 -7.52
C GLY A 214 -4.98 0.73 -6.89
N VAL A 215 -4.61 -0.31 -7.65
CA VAL A 215 -3.65 -1.33 -7.18
C VAL A 215 -2.31 -0.70 -6.79
N VAL A 216 -1.76 0.20 -7.60
CA VAL A 216 -0.50 0.89 -7.29
C VAL A 216 -0.63 1.72 -6.01
N LEU A 217 -1.71 2.50 -5.91
CA LEU A 217 -1.95 3.40 -4.77
C LEU A 217 -2.22 2.66 -3.45
N VAL A 218 -2.69 1.42 -3.49
CA VAL A 218 -2.91 0.59 -2.30
C VAL A 218 -1.70 -0.26 -1.98
N PHE A 219 -1.15 -0.97 -2.97
CA PHE A 219 -0.08 -1.93 -2.76
C PHE A 219 1.20 -1.32 -2.21
N LEU A 220 1.65 -0.19 -2.78
CA LEU A 220 2.92 0.43 -2.38
C LEU A 220 2.94 0.84 -0.91
N PRO A 221 1.97 1.65 -0.41
CA PRO A 221 1.97 2.03 0.99
C PRO A 221 1.62 0.86 1.93
N ALA A 222 0.76 -0.07 1.52
CA ALA A 222 0.43 -1.24 2.33
C ALA A 222 1.63 -2.16 2.54
N ALA A 223 2.50 -2.34 1.53
CA ALA A 223 3.70 -3.16 1.65
C ALA A 223 4.72 -2.56 2.64
N GLY A 224 4.84 -1.21 2.67
CA GLY A 224 5.74 -0.48 3.56
C GLY A 224 5.14 -0.12 4.92
N ASP A 225 3.89 -0.47 5.19
CA ASP A 225 3.23 -0.13 6.45
C ASP A 225 3.89 -0.85 7.63
N PHE A 226 4.19 -0.09 8.66
CA PHE A 226 4.69 -0.66 9.91
C PHE A 226 3.72 -0.44 11.09
N ALA A 227 2.92 0.61 11.05
CA ALA A 227 2.13 1.00 12.19
C ALA A 227 0.92 0.07 12.41
N ASN A 228 0.18 -0.32 11.35
CA ASN A 228 -0.89 -1.30 11.53
C ASN A 228 -0.35 -2.62 12.09
N SER A 229 0.79 -3.09 11.59
CA SER A 229 1.42 -4.32 12.09
C SER A 229 1.99 -4.19 13.50
N GLU A 230 2.53 -3.02 13.87
CA GLU A 230 3.06 -2.75 15.21
C GLU A 230 1.96 -2.73 16.27
N PHE A 231 0.85 -2.05 15.98
CA PHE A 231 -0.19 -1.79 16.97
C PHE A 231 -1.31 -2.82 16.99
N LEU A 232 -1.67 -3.41 15.84
CA LEU A 232 -2.75 -4.39 15.75
C LEU A 232 -2.23 -5.83 15.69
N GLY A 233 -0.95 -6.01 15.39
CA GLY A 233 -0.31 -7.31 15.21
C GLY A 233 0.41 -7.82 16.45
N SER A 234 1.26 -8.79 16.23
CA SER A 234 2.14 -9.44 17.20
C SER A 234 3.53 -9.66 16.57
N PRO A 235 4.55 -10.09 17.34
CA PRO A 235 5.84 -10.44 16.74
C PRO A 235 5.74 -11.44 15.59
N GLY A 236 4.74 -12.33 15.64
CA GLY A 236 4.46 -13.31 14.59
C GLY A 236 3.90 -12.69 13.30
N THR A 237 3.33 -11.50 13.34
CA THR A 237 2.77 -10.76 12.21
C THR A 237 3.62 -9.56 11.79
N ALA A 238 4.79 -9.34 12.41
CA ALA A 238 5.68 -8.23 12.11
C ALA A 238 6.03 -8.18 10.61
N MET A 239 5.86 -7.03 10.01
CA MET A 239 6.19 -6.73 8.62
C MET A 239 7.62 -6.20 8.51
N ILE A 240 8.15 -6.11 7.30
CA ILE A 240 9.52 -5.61 7.09
C ILE A 240 9.68 -4.16 7.57
N GLY A 241 8.61 -3.33 7.47
CA GLY A 241 8.61 -1.97 8.02
C GLY A 241 8.88 -1.92 9.51
N ASN A 242 8.36 -2.87 10.31
CA ASN A 242 8.66 -2.99 11.74
C ASN A 242 10.12 -3.33 11.97
N VAL A 243 10.66 -4.28 11.22
CA VAL A 243 12.06 -4.69 11.32
C VAL A 243 13.00 -3.54 10.99
N ILE A 244 12.72 -2.79 9.93
CA ILE A 244 13.47 -1.59 9.54
C ILE A 244 13.40 -0.55 10.65
N ASN A 245 12.19 -0.24 11.14
CA ASN A 245 11.98 0.73 12.22
C ASN A 245 12.74 0.34 13.50
N GLN A 246 12.67 -0.92 13.91
CA GLN A 246 13.38 -1.43 15.08
C GLN A 246 14.91 -1.36 14.90
N THR A 247 15.41 -1.71 13.70
CA THR A 247 16.85 -1.68 13.42
C THR A 247 17.41 -0.27 13.51
N PHE A 248 16.68 0.74 13.03
CA PHE A 248 17.10 2.14 13.14
C PHE A 248 16.97 2.69 14.55
N ASN A 249 15.88 2.39 15.27
CA ASN A 249 15.56 3.03 16.55
C ASN A 249 16.12 2.27 17.76
N ALA A 250 15.97 0.96 17.82
CA ALA A 250 16.36 0.17 18.99
C ALA A 250 17.78 -0.40 18.89
N GLY A 251 18.20 -0.77 17.68
CA GLY A 251 19.53 -1.36 17.47
C GLY A 251 20.64 -0.36 17.14
N GLY A 252 20.28 0.85 16.68
CA GLY A 252 21.27 1.84 16.21
C GLY A 252 22.15 1.36 15.04
N TYR A 253 21.83 0.21 14.44
CA TYR A 253 22.65 -0.39 13.40
C TYR A 253 22.20 0.10 12.00
N VAL A 254 22.48 1.38 11.75
CA VAL A 254 22.08 2.12 10.55
C VAL A 254 22.45 1.41 9.24
N PRO A 255 23.64 0.78 9.06
CA PRO A 255 23.97 0.06 7.84
C PRO A 255 23.02 -1.09 7.52
N LEU A 256 22.65 -1.90 8.52
CA LEU A 256 21.71 -3.00 8.34
C LEU A 256 20.31 -2.48 8.02
N GLY A 257 19.84 -1.45 8.73
CA GLY A 257 18.57 -0.78 8.43
C GLY A 257 18.52 -0.21 7.01
N GLY A 258 19.62 0.41 6.58
CA GLY A 258 19.81 0.88 5.19
C GLY A 258 19.73 -0.26 4.18
N THR A 259 20.42 -1.37 4.45
CA THR A 259 20.41 -2.57 3.57
C THR A 259 19.02 -3.19 3.48
N LEU A 260 18.31 -3.34 4.60
CA LEU A 260 16.92 -3.83 4.61
C LEU A 260 16.02 -2.93 3.77
N THR A 261 16.16 -1.61 3.93
CA THR A 261 15.40 -0.62 3.16
C THR A 261 15.67 -0.73 1.66
N VAL A 262 16.94 -0.78 1.25
CA VAL A 262 17.34 -0.90 -0.17
C VAL A 262 16.85 -2.21 -0.77
N CYS A 263 17.02 -3.33 -0.09
CA CYS A 263 16.52 -4.64 -0.54
C CYS A 263 14.99 -4.62 -0.70
N PHE A 264 14.28 -4.02 0.25
CA PHE A 264 12.82 -3.94 0.20
C PHE A 264 12.34 -3.02 -0.94
N MET A 265 12.96 -1.85 -1.10
CA MET A 265 12.68 -0.97 -2.23
C MET A 265 12.92 -1.66 -3.57
N ALA A 266 14.01 -2.41 -3.71
CA ALA A 266 14.31 -3.18 -4.92
C ALA A 266 13.25 -4.26 -5.17
N ALA A 267 12.83 -5.01 -4.13
CA ALA A 267 11.80 -6.02 -4.25
C ALA A 267 10.44 -5.42 -4.70
N ILE A 268 10.02 -4.30 -4.09
CA ILE A 268 8.81 -3.58 -4.50
C ILE A 268 8.95 -3.07 -5.94
N ALA A 269 10.09 -2.47 -6.31
CA ALA A 269 10.32 -1.95 -7.66
C ALA A 269 10.21 -3.06 -8.71
N VAL A 270 10.81 -4.23 -8.47
CA VAL A 270 10.72 -5.40 -9.35
C VAL A 270 9.27 -5.86 -9.50
N PHE A 271 8.55 -6.00 -8.38
CA PHE A 271 7.14 -6.37 -8.38
C PHE A 271 6.29 -5.37 -9.19
N MET A 272 6.50 -4.08 -8.98
CA MET A 272 5.77 -3.02 -9.66
C MET A 272 6.08 -2.97 -11.16
N VAL A 273 7.33 -3.12 -11.56
CA VAL A 273 7.71 -3.19 -12.99
C VAL A 273 7.04 -4.39 -13.66
N PHE A 274 7.03 -5.55 -12.99
CA PHE A 274 6.34 -6.73 -13.50
C PHE A 274 4.83 -6.49 -13.63
N TYR A 275 4.19 -5.95 -12.59
CA TYR A 275 2.77 -5.62 -12.58
C TYR A 275 2.39 -4.64 -13.70
N LEU A 276 3.11 -3.52 -13.80
CA LEU A 276 2.82 -2.49 -14.81
C LEU A 276 3.04 -2.99 -16.24
N ARG A 277 4.05 -3.82 -16.46
CA ARG A 277 4.27 -4.48 -17.78
C ARG A 277 3.14 -5.44 -18.13
N SER A 278 2.68 -6.22 -17.16
CA SER A 278 1.55 -7.15 -17.34
C SER A 278 0.26 -6.38 -17.61
N ALA A 279 -0.02 -5.32 -16.87
CA ALA A 279 -1.16 -4.45 -17.07
C ALA A 279 -1.15 -3.76 -18.44
N ALA A 280 0.03 -3.26 -18.88
CA ALA A 280 0.18 -2.65 -20.19
C ALA A 280 -0.03 -3.63 -21.37
N ARG A 281 0.31 -4.92 -21.19
CA ARG A 281 0.01 -5.96 -22.18
C ARG A 281 -1.50 -6.23 -22.25
N ALA A 282 -2.12 -6.44 -21.09
CA ALA A 282 -3.57 -6.69 -21.02
C ALA A 282 -4.41 -5.54 -21.62
N SER A 283 -3.99 -4.28 -21.43
CA SER A 283 -4.68 -3.14 -22.03
C SER A 283 -4.55 -3.06 -23.56
N ARG A 284 -3.47 -3.61 -24.14
CA ARG A 284 -3.28 -3.68 -25.60
C ARG A 284 -4.09 -4.80 -26.23
N GLU A 285 -4.19 -5.94 -25.57
CA GLU A 285 -4.97 -7.10 -26.02
C GLU A 285 -6.49 -6.85 -25.95
N GLY A 286 -6.96 -6.06 -24.97
CA GLY A 286 -8.35 -5.66 -24.85
C GLY A 286 -8.78 -4.51 -25.79
N ALA A 287 -7.83 -3.90 -26.52
CA ALA A 287 -8.09 -2.84 -27.51
C ALA A 287 -8.11 -3.36 -28.97
N MET A 288 -7.83 -4.64 -29.18
CA MET A 288 -7.98 -5.37 -30.45
C MET A 288 -9.27 -6.20 -30.44
#